data_c8c12ef07ef7b6484f4f1eaa7fa8c4cb
#
_entry.id   c8c12ef07ef7b6484f4f1eaa7fa8c4cb
#
_cell.length_a   1.000
_cell.length_b   1.000
_cell.length_c   1.000
_cell.angle_alpha   90.00
_cell.angle_beta   90.00
_cell.angle_gamma   90.00
#
_symmetry.space_group_name_H-M   'P 1'
#
loop_
_entity.id
_entity.type
_entity.pdbx_description
1 polymer ?
#
loop_
_entity_poly.entity_id
_entity_poly.type
_entity_poly.pdbx_seq_one_letter_code
_entity_poly.pdbx_strand_id
1 'polypeptide(L)'
;MRRKFAQNAPRIVISGSCLHFEKERQKIMEFIGELEWGAHTKSKCECSSTGSAMGWDFFQIYFDPNFIEQLLDVHPDIEKEEGHMIEQQFVLWLSKQLKKKKMEYYLKLSDVPYEMTKGFRLNPEYYRDDKELEELR
;
A
#
# COMPACT_ATOMS: atom_id res chain seq x y z
N MET A 1 21.33 -0.49 -12.45
CA MET A 1 20.59 0.29 -13.41
C MET A 1 19.12 0.35 -13.02
N ARG A 2 18.54 1.52 -13.13
CA ARG A 2 17.16 1.68 -12.74
C ARG A 2 16.21 1.03 -13.74
N ARG A 3 15.22 0.33 -13.19
CA ARG A 3 14.16 -0.20 -14.00
C ARG A 3 13.30 0.94 -14.53
N LYS A 4 12.88 0.81 -15.76
CA LYS A 4 12.04 1.81 -16.37
C LYS A 4 10.69 1.23 -16.75
N PHE A 5 9.67 2.02 -16.54
CA PHE A 5 8.32 1.65 -16.94
C PHE A 5 8.00 2.47 -18.18
N ALA A 6 7.26 1.86 -19.09
CA ALA A 6 7.02 2.48 -20.40
C ALA A 6 6.45 3.88 -20.27
N GLN A 7 5.53 4.07 -19.36
CA GLN A 7 4.91 5.38 -19.18
C GLN A 7 4.93 5.78 -17.73
N ASN A 8 4.39 4.94 -16.88
CA ASN A 8 4.32 5.19 -15.46
C ASN A 8 4.57 3.91 -14.73
N ALA A 9 5.20 4.02 -13.57
CA ALA A 9 5.27 2.88 -12.69
C ALA A 9 3.85 2.50 -12.29
N PRO A 10 3.61 1.23 -12.00
CA PRO A 10 2.27 0.80 -11.62
C PRO A 10 1.88 1.34 -10.25
N ARG A 11 0.59 1.58 -10.10
CA ARG A 11 0.03 1.81 -8.78
C ARG A 11 -0.24 0.44 -8.20
N ILE A 12 0.19 0.26 -6.98
CA ILE A 12 0.00 -1.04 -6.35
C ILE A 12 -0.91 -0.85 -5.15
N VAL A 13 -1.99 -1.62 -5.13
CA VAL A 13 -2.93 -1.61 -4.02
C VAL A 13 -2.97 -3.01 -3.45
N ILE A 14 -2.69 -3.11 -2.17
CA ILE A 14 -2.64 -4.38 -1.48
C ILE A 14 -3.74 -4.44 -0.46
N SER A 15 -4.52 -5.53 -0.49
CA SER A 15 -5.54 -5.78 0.52
C SER A 15 -4.97 -6.68 1.59
N GLY A 16 -5.37 -6.43 2.83
CA GLY A 16 -4.94 -7.25 3.93
C GLY A 16 -5.99 -7.33 5.01
N SER A 17 -5.74 -8.17 6.01
CA SER A 17 -6.63 -8.31 7.14
C SER A 17 -5.83 -8.52 8.40
N CYS A 18 -6.40 -8.09 9.52
CA CYS A 18 -5.78 -8.25 10.82
C CYS A 18 -6.88 -8.15 11.87
N LEU A 19 -6.51 -8.36 13.14
CA LEU A 19 -7.50 -8.36 14.20
C LEU A 19 -7.77 -6.98 14.77
N HIS A 20 -6.76 -6.11 14.83
CA HIS A 20 -6.90 -4.80 15.45
C HIS A 20 -6.23 -3.76 14.57
N PHE A 21 -6.95 -3.30 13.55
CA PHE A 21 -6.34 -2.46 12.55
C PHE A 21 -5.81 -1.13 13.08
N GLU A 22 -6.52 -0.51 14.04
CA GLU A 22 -6.06 0.77 14.56
C GLU A 22 -4.66 0.67 15.13
N LYS A 23 -4.38 -0.46 15.74
CA LYS A 23 -3.09 -0.73 16.33
C LYS A 23 -2.07 -1.08 15.25
N GLU A 24 -2.49 -1.92 14.33
CA GLU A 24 -1.58 -2.40 13.28
C GLU A 24 -1.25 -1.30 12.27
N ARG A 25 -2.19 -0.39 12.04
CA ARG A 25 -1.98 0.67 11.08
C ARG A 25 -0.73 1.48 11.38
N GLN A 26 -0.54 1.81 12.63
CA GLN A 26 0.65 2.58 13.01
C GLN A 26 1.92 1.81 12.70
N LYS A 27 1.92 0.52 13.01
CA LYS A 27 3.08 -0.32 12.71
C LYS A 27 3.36 -0.39 11.22
N ILE A 28 2.30 -0.52 10.44
CA ILE A 28 2.43 -0.58 8.98
C ILE A 28 3.01 0.71 8.46
N MET A 29 2.50 1.85 8.93
CA MET A 29 2.99 3.14 8.47
C MET A 29 4.42 3.41 8.91
N GLU A 30 4.80 2.93 10.09
CA GLU A 30 6.18 3.04 10.54
C GLU A 30 7.09 2.22 9.64
N PHE A 31 6.63 1.04 9.25
CA PHE A 31 7.41 0.20 8.36
C PHE A 31 7.58 0.87 7.00
N ILE A 32 6.51 1.45 6.48
CA ILE A 32 6.59 2.17 5.22
C ILE A 32 7.57 3.34 5.34
N GLY A 33 7.55 4.01 6.49
CA GLY A 33 8.49 5.09 6.74
C GLY A 33 9.94 4.61 6.70
N GLU A 34 10.21 3.42 7.19
CA GLU A 34 11.55 2.86 7.10
C GLU A 34 11.95 2.62 5.65
N LEU A 35 11.00 2.13 4.86
CA LEU A 35 11.26 1.93 3.45
C LEU A 35 11.52 3.25 2.73
N GLU A 36 10.75 4.27 3.08
CA GLU A 36 10.95 5.59 2.51
C GLU A 36 12.34 6.12 2.84
N TRP A 37 12.74 5.97 4.07
CA TRP A 37 14.04 6.44 4.50
C TRP A 37 15.16 5.73 3.75
N GLY A 38 15.03 4.41 3.61
CA GLY A 38 16.03 3.63 2.91
C GLY A 38 16.10 3.94 1.43
N ALA A 39 14.99 4.39 0.84
CA ALA A 39 14.94 4.74 -0.57
C ALA A 39 15.18 6.22 -0.80
N HIS A 40 15.42 6.98 0.27
CA HIS A 40 15.69 8.42 0.19
C HIS A 40 14.57 9.16 -0.53
N THR A 41 13.34 8.78 -0.23
CA THR A 41 12.20 9.40 -0.89
C THR A 41 11.03 9.45 0.07
N LYS A 42 10.09 10.32 -0.22
CA LYS A 42 8.82 10.35 0.47
C LYS A 42 7.76 9.80 -0.46
N SER A 43 6.75 9.22 0.11
CA SER A 43 5.71 8.61 -0.69
C SER A 43 4.36 9.20 -0.35
N LYS A 44 3.39 8.89 -1.20
CA LYS A 44 1.99 9.22 -0.95
C LYS A 44 1.23 7.95 -0.61
N CYS A 45 1.90 7.03 0.07
CA CYS A 45 1.28 5.80 0.46
C CYS A 45 0.24 6.04 1.53
N GLU A 46 -0.82 5.27 1.47
CA GLU A 46 -1.90 5.36 2.44
C GLU A 46 -2.28 3.97 2.88
N CYS A 47 -2.67 3.86 4.14
CA CYS A 47 -3.15 2.61 4.69
C CYS A 47 -4.50 2.91 5.34
N SER A 48 -5.55 2.31 4.80
CA SER A 48 -6.91 2.68 5.17
C SER A 48 -7.75 1.46 5.46
N SER A 49 -8.62 1.59 6.44
CA SER A 49 -9.59 0.53 6.74
C SER A 49 -10.62 0.47 5.63
N THR A 50 -11.01 -0.75 5.27
CA THR A 50 -12.07 -0.94 4.28
C THR A 50 -13.29 -1.61 4.89
N GLY A 51 -13.23 -1.98 6.18
CA GLY A 51 -14.37 -2.55 6.83
C GLY A 51 -13.97 -3.60 7.84
N SER A 52 -14.97 -4.21 8.45
CA SER A 52 -14.75 -5.26 9.44
C SER A 52 -15.83 -6.30 9.29
N ALA A 53 -15.49 -7.56 9.54
CA ALA A 53 -16.45 -8.64 9.51
C ALA A 53 -15.93 -9.80 10.32
N MET A 54 -16.78 -10.35 11.17
CA MET A 54 -16.50 -11.59 11.91
C MET A 54 -15.22 -11.50 12.73
N GLY A 55 -14.99 -10.35 13.33
CA GLY A 55 -13.82 -10.17 14.18
C GLY A 55 -12.55 -9.77 13.44
N TRP A 56 -12.62 -9.67 12.14
CA TRP A 56 -11.47 -9.27 11.34
C TRP A 56 -11.65 -7.85 10.84
N ASP A 57 -10.55 -7.12 10.81
CA ASP A 57 -10.49 -5.80 10.18
C ASP A 57 -9.82 -5.95 8.84
N PHE A 58 -10.37 -5.30 7.83
CA PHE A 58 -9.82 -5.32 6.48
C PHE A 58 -9.26 -3.96 6.16
N PHE A 59 -8.18 -3.96 5.38
CA PHE A 59 -7.53 -2.70 5.03
C PHE A 59 -6.94 -2.79 3.63
N GLN A 60 -6.57 -1.64 3.12
CA GLN A 60 -5.83 -1.54 1.87
C GLN A 60 -4.63 -0.65 2.10
N ILE A 61 -3.54 -0.97 1.41
CA ILE A 61 -2.35 -0.13 1.39
C ILE A 61 -2.16 0.31 -0.05
N TYR A 62 -2.08 1.60 -0.25
CA TYR A 62 -1.83 2.18 -1.55
C TYR A 62 -0.37 2.61 -1.64
N PHE A 63 0.31 2.16 -2.69
CA PHE A 63 1.70 2.54 -2.97
C PHE A 63 1.72 3.34 -4.26
N ASP A 64 2.21 4.57 -4.18
CA ASP A 64 2.26 5.41 -5.36
C ASP A 64 3.35 4.95 -6.32
N PRO A 65 3.18 5.22 -7.62
CA PRO A 65 4.11 4.70 -8.62
C PRO A 65 5.55 5.15 -8.43
N ASN A 66 5.73 6.39 -8.02
CA ASN A 66 7.08 6.91 -7.86
C ASN A 66 7.84 6.17 -6.75
N PHE A 67 7.14 5.86 -5.69
CA PHE A 67 7.74 5.12 -4.58
C PHE A 67 8.12 3.72 -5.01
N ILE A 68 7.27 3.08 -5.81
CA ILE A 68 7.57 1.74 -6.32
C ILE A 68 8.86 1.77 -7.14
N GLU A 69 9.01 2.78 -7.99
CA GLU A 69 10.23 2.90 -8.77
C GLU A 69 11.46 3.05 -7.89
N GLN A 70 11.36 3.87 -6.87
CA GLN A 70 12.49 4.07 -5.97
C GLN A 70 12.82 2.80 -5.21
N LEU A 71 11.80 2.07 -4.80
CA LEU A 71 12.04 0.81 -4.10
C LEU A 71 12.73 -0.20 -4.98
N LEU A 72 12.37 -0.26 -6.25
CA LEU A 72 13.01 -1.18 -7.18
C LEU A 72 14.49 -0.86 -7.37
N ASP A 73 14.83 0.42 -7.32
CA ASP A 73 16.24 0.81 -7.41
C ASP A 73 17.04 0.31 -6.21
N VAL A 74 16.44 0.40 -5.03
CA VAL A 74 17.15 0.08 -3.79
C VAL A 74 17.03 -1.39 -3.45
N HIS A 75 15.94 -2.01 -3.85
CA HIS A 75 15.67 -3.42 -3.55
C HIS A 75 15.45 -4.20 -4.81
N PRO A 76 16.51 -4.48 -5.58
CA PRO A 76 16.34 -5.24 -6.82
C PRO A 76 15.87 -6.67 -6.59
N ASP A 77 15.96 -7.16 -5.37
CA ASP A 77 15.47 -8.48 -5.03
C ASP A 77 13.95 -8.60 -5.15
N ILE A 78 13.25 -7.47 -5.24
CA ILE A 78 11.82 -7.50 -5.49
C ILE A 78 11.54 -8.25 -6.79
N GLU A 79 12.32 -8.01 -7.81
CA GLU A 79 12.13 -8.62 -9.11
C GLU A 79 12.55 -10.08 -9.17
N LYS A 80 13.10 -10.60 -8.09
CA LYS A 80 13.48 -12.00 -8.00
C LYS A 80 12.39 -12.86 -7.37
N GLU A 81 11.32 -12.23 -6.91
CA GLU A 81 10.21 -12.97 -6.36
C GLU A 81 9.42 -13.64 -7.47
N GLU A 82 8.67 -14.65 -7.11
CA GLU A 82 7.85 -15.36 -8.07
C GLU A 82 6.73 -14.46 -8.58
N GLY A 83 6.37 -14.66 -9.86
CA GLY A 83 5.30 -13.88 -10.45
C GLY A 83 5.72 -13.32 -11.78
N HIS A 84 4.73 -13.08 -12.64
CA HIS A 84 4.99 -12.53 -13.97
C HIS A 84 4.93 -11.02 -13.99
N MET A 85 4.26 -10.44 -13.00
CA MET A 85 4.07 -8.99 -12.96
C MET A 85 4.74 -8.42 -11.73
N ILE A 86 5.22 -7.19 -11.87
CA ILE A 86 5.90 -6.55 -10.76
C ILE A 86 5.00 -6.40 -9.55
N GLU A 87 3.70 -6.23 -9.78
CA GLU A 87 2.76 -6.11 -8.67
C GLU A 87 2.75 -7.38 -7.82
N GLN A 88 2.76 -8.53 -8.48
CA GLN A 88 2.75 -9.81 -7.77
C GLN A 88 4.05 -9.99 -7.00
N GLN A 89 5.16 -9.65 -7.64
CA GLN A 89 6.47 -9.77 -7.02
C GLN A 89 6.58 -8.86 -5.81
N PHE A 90 6.01 -7.67 -5.92
CA PHE A 90 6.06 -6.70 -4.83
C PHE A 90 5.28 -7.20 -3.60
N VAL A 91 4.10 -7.77 -3.83
CA VAL A 91 3.31 -8.28 -2.71
C VAL A 91 4.06 -9.37 -1.96
N LEU A 92 4.68 -10.29 -2.70
CA LEU A 92 5.45 -11.37 -2.08
C LEU A 92 6.63 -10.82 -1.30
N TRP A 93 7.34 -9.89 -1.92
CA TRP A 93 8.50 -9.28 -1.26
C TRP A 93 8.07 -8.55 0.01
N LEU A 94 6.99 -7.77 -0.08
CA LEU A 94 6.51 -7.01 1.05
C LEU A 94 6.09 -7.92 2.19
N SER A 95 5.39 -9.01 1.87
CA SER A 95 4.97 -9.95 2.89
C SER A 95 6.17 -10.52 3.65
N LYS A 96 7.23 -10.81 2.92
CA LYS A 96 8.43 -11.33 3.55
C LYS A 96 9.10 -10.29 4.44
N GLN A 97 9.12 -9.04 4.01
CA GLN A 97 9.72 -7.98 4.80
C GLN A 97 8.93 -7.74 6.09
N LEU A 98 7.61 -7.74 5.99
CA LEU A 98 6.78 -7.57 7.15
C LEU A 98 6.93 -8.74 8.12
N LYS A 99 7.04 -9.94 7.59
CA LYS A 99 7.21 -11.11 8.43
C LYS A 99 8.51 -11.04 9.23
N LYS A 100 9.56 -10.47 8.65
CA LYS A 100 10.81 -10.27 9.36
C LYS A 100 10.64 -9.34 10.54
N LYS A 101 9.64 -8.48 10.50
CA LYS A 101 9.31 -7.59 11.60
C LYS A 101 8.26 -8.19 12.52
N LYS A 102 7.95 -9.45 12.33
CA LYS A 102 6.93 -10.16 13.10
C LYS A 102 5.55 -9.55 12.89
N MET A 103 5.32 -9.03 11.70
CA MET A 103 4.05 -8.49 11.29
C MET A 103 3.52 -9.38 10.18
N GLU A 104 2.63 -10.28 10.55
CA GLU A 104 2.10 -11.24 9.59
C GLU A 104 0.67 -10.91 9.28
N TYR A 105 0.42 -10.58 8.04
CA TYR A 105 -0.91 -10.29 7.55
C TYR A 105 -1.14 -11.13 6.30
N TYR A 106 -2.38 -11.45 6.05
CA TYR A 106 -2.72 -12.07 4.79
C TYR A 106 -2.85 -10.96 3.75
N LEU A 107 -1.89 -10.89 2.86
CA LEU A 107 -1.83 -9.82 1.86
C LEU A 107 -2.03 -10.38 0.48
N LYS A 108 -2.72 -9.62 -0.35
CA LYS A 108 -2.91 -9.96 -1.74
C LYS A 108 -3.12 -8.67 -2.53
N LEU A 109 -2.93 -8.75 -3.83
CA LEU A 109 -3.27 -7.63 -4.68
C LEU A 109 -4.78 -7.40 -4.60
N SER A 110 -5.16 -6.15 -4.50
CA SER A 110 -6.56 -5.81 -4.44
C SER A 110 -7.20 -6.00 -5.81
N ASP A 111 -8.37 -6.60 -5.84
CA ASP A 111 -9.14 -6.73 -7.06
C ASP A 111 -9.84 -5.43 -7.40
N VAL A 112 -9.96 -4.55 -6.42
CA VAL A 112 -10.64 -3.28 -6.57
C VAL A 112 -9.60 -2.18 -6.51
N PRO A 113 -9.56 -1.30 -7.51
CA PRO A 113 -8.60 -0.20 -7.47
C PRO A 113 -8.81 0.65 -6.23
N TYR A 114 -7.73 1.19 -5.72
CA TYR A 114 -7.81 2.10 -4.60
C TYR A 114 -8.43 3.39 -5.09
N GLU A 115 -9.53 3.76 -4.50
CA GLU A 115 -10.19 5.00 -4.86
C GLU A 115 -9.70 6.08 -3.92
N MET A 116 -9.08 7.08 -4.48
CA MET A 116 -8.56 8.16 -3.67
C MET A 116 -9.68 8.79 -2.85
N THR A 117 -10.86 8.91 -3.45
CA THR A 117 -11.98 9.45 -2.70
C THR A 117 -12.32 8.60 -1.50
N LYS A 118 -12.22 7.29 -1.67
CA LYS A 118 -12.49 6.37 -0.57
C LYS A 118 -11.43 6.51 0.52
N GLY A 119 -10.18 6.59 0.12
CA GLY A 119 -9.11 6.80 1.07
C GLY A 119 -9.26 8.14 1.76
N PHE A 120 -9.66 9.15 1.01
CA PHE A 120 -9.85 10.48 1.56
C PHE A 120 -10.97 10.51 2.59
N ARG A 121 -11.96 9.67 2.41
CA ARG A 121 -13.06 9.62 3.36
C ARG A 121 -12.60 9.23 4.75
N LEU A 122 -11.49 8.55 4.84
CA LEU A 122 -10.95 8.17 6.13
C LEU A 122 -10.08 9.27 6.73
N ASN A 123 -9.81 10.28 5.95
CA ASN A 123 -9.08 11.47 6.38
C ASN A 123 -10.08 12.61 6.40
N PRO A 124 -10.33 13.25 7.55
CA PRO A 124 -11.38 14.27 7.64
C PRO A 124 -11.29 15.36 6.58
N GLU A 125 -10.09 15.78 6.23
CA GLU A 125 -9.93 16.83 5.23
C GLU A 125 -10.36 16.37 3.86
N TYR A 126 -9.92 15.19 3.47
CA TYR A 126 -10.28 14.64 2.17
C TYR A 126 -11.75 14.25 2.13
N TYR A 127 -12.24 13.79 3.26
CA TYR A 127 -13.61 13.38 3.33
C TYR A 127 -14.54 14.56 3.04
N ARG A 128 -14.18 15.73 3.54
CA ARG A 128 -15.00 16.91 3.27
C ARG A 128 -15.03 17.22 1.78
N ASP A 129 -13.89 17.14 1.14
CA ASP A 129 -13.84 17.40 -0.30
C ASP A 129 -14.67 16.40 -1.07
N ASP A 130 -14.57 15.14 -0.70
CA ASP A 130 -15.34 14.11 -1.35
C ASP A 130 -16.82 14.35 -1.15
N LYS A 131 -17.19 14.77 0.03
CA LYS A 131 -18.57 15.06 0.33
C LYS A 131 -19.09 16.18 -0.52
N GLU A 132 -18.27 17.21 -0.72
CA GLU A 132 -18.65 18.31 -1.59
C GLU A 132 -18.87 17.82 -3.00
N LEU A 133 -18.01 16.95 -3.47
CA LEU A 133 -18.17 16.39 -4.80
C LEU A 133 -19.46 15.60 -4.90
N GLU A 134 -19.80 14.89 -3.85
CA GLU A 134 -21.05 14.14 -3.84
C GLU A 134 -22.25 15.06 -3.90
N GLU A 135 -22.17 16.18 -3.24
CA GLU A 135 -23.26 17.13 -3.26
C GLU A 135 -23.40 17.78 -4.63
N LEU A 136 -22.32 17.84 -5.36
CA LEU A 136 -22.35 18.42 -6.69
C LEU A 136 -22.90 17.46 -7.74
N ARG A 137 -22.97 16.20 -7.42
CA ARG A 137 -23.46 15.19 -8.37
C ARG A 137 -24.98 15.13 -8.37
#